data_3750efe240bffe2919f7622e65a541f4
#
_entry.id   3750efe240bffe2919f7622e65a541f4
#
_cell.length_a   1.000
_cell.length_b   1.000
_cell.length_c   1.000
_cell.angle_alpha   90.00
_cell.angle_beta   90.00
_cell.angle_gamma   90.00
#
_symmetry.space_group_name_H-M   'P 1'
#
loop_
_entity.id
_entity.type
_entity.pdbx_description
1 polymer ?
#
loop_
_entity_poly.entity_id
_entity_poly.type
_entity_poly.pdbx_seq_one_letter_code
_entity_poly.pdbx_strand_id
1 'polypeptide(L)'
;MQTQDITSKRSSTASKWLIGCGIGCGVVILLLVFAGVGGYFFVKNIVSGFEETEAIADALTERYGEIKDFCPDPGGAIKTERLEAFLSVRNSMEPVKEKLENSINILSDEERESQFKEEPSPGVLTKIKTGFGIIPLIAEFYTRRNQALLDAEMGLGEYYFIYVVSYYSWLGKSPGDGLEYHLVDEDDEKRDVYWRRRRSENLDDRQDDVLKQLHRQILPMLKNQEAKLTRIDVSPIRDPWRETLAAEIEAMEADRFRLLWQDGLPDVLEASLKAFRGRLEASYSKVLNALEMALE
;
A
#
# COMPACT_ATOMS: atom_id res chain seq x y z
N MET A 1 56.74 -15.16 -72.39
CA MET A 1 55.45 -15.68 -71.93
C MET A 1 55.56 -15.84 -70.42
N GLN A 2 55.13 -14.84 -69.67
CA GLN A 2 55.17 -14.87 -68.20
C GLN A 2 53.79 -15.15 -67.68
N THR A 3 53.64 -16.28 -67.03
CA THR A 3 52.46 -16.69 -66.24
C THR A 3 52.55 -16.07 -64.86
N GLN A 4 51.68 -15.12 -64.54
CA GLN A 4 51.50 -14.61 -63.18
C GLN A 4 50.63 -15.55 -62.40
N ASP A 5 51.19 -16.05 -61.29
CA ASP A 5 50.51 -16.84 -60.28
C ASP A 5 49.82 -15.89 -59.26
N ILE A 6 48.50 -15.85 -59.28
CA ILE A 6 47.70 -15.05 -58.37
C ILE A 6 47.22 -15.98 -57.20
N THR A 7 48.02 -16.06 -56.15
CA THR A 7 47.59 -16.69 -54.90
C THR A 7 46.73 -15.71 -54.11
N SER A 8 45.40 -15.87 -54.16
CA SER A 8 44.44 -15.12 -53.39
C SER A 8 44.46 -15.60 -51.91
N LYS A 9 44.96 -14.75 -51.06
CA LYS A 9 44.93 -14.90 -49.60
C LYS A 9 43.53 -14.69 -49.06
N ARG A 10 42.71 -15.75 -48.95
CA ARG A 10 41.43 -15.69 -48.25
C ARG A 10 41.65 -15.42 -46.77
N SER A 11 41.42 -14.23 -46.32
CA SER A 11 41.44 -13.89 -44.92
C SER A 11 40.21 -14.47 -44.17
N SER A 12 40.48 -15.23 -43.12
CA SER A 12 39.48 -15.94 -42.30
C SER A 12 38.62 -14.95 -41.42
N THR A 13 37.71 -14.26 -42.05
CA THR A 13 36.72 -13.41 -41.36
C THR A 13 35.68 -14.32 -40.62
N ALA A 14 35.48 -15.53 -41.11
CA ALA A 14 34.54 -16.50 -40.52
C ALA A 14 34.95 -16.99 -39.11
N SER A 15 36.27 -17.11 -38.84
CA SER A 15 36.76 -17.54 -37.53
C SER A 15 36.55 -16.49 -36.42
N LYS A 16 36.63 -15.23 -36.74
CA LYS A 16 36.39 -14.14 -35.76
C LYS A 16 34.91 -13.99 -35.43
N TRP A 17 34.02 -14.30 -36.37
CA TRP A 17 32.58 -14.26 -36.18
C TRP A 17 32.06 -15.42 -35.26
N LEU A 18 32.65 -16.59 -35.44
CA LEU A 18 32.34 -17.81 -34.62
C LEU A 18 32.77 -17.64 -33.17
N ILE A 19 33.90 -16.98 -32.90
CA ILE A 19 34.36 -16.72 -31.51
C ILE A 19 33.50 -15.66 -30.84
N GLY A 20 33.11 -14.60 -31.52
CA GLY A 20 32.22 -13.56 -31.00
C GLY A 20 30.80 -14.09 -30.70
N CYS A 21 30.26 -14.94 -31.58
CA CYS A 21 28.93 -15.53 -31.39
C CYS A 21 28.94 -16.58 -30.27
N GLY A 22 30.00 -17.38 -30.12
CA GLY A 22 30.14 -18.37 -29.07
C GLY A 22 30.21 -17.78 -27.67
N ILE A 23 30.96 -16.68 -27.50
CA ILE A 23 31.06 -15.97 -26.23
C ILE A 23 29.75 -15.27 -25.89
N GLY A 24 29.11 -14.61 -26.88
CA GLY A 24 27.81 -13.96 -26.70
C GLY A 24 26.70 -14.93 -26.29
N CYS A 25 26.58 -16.08 -26.96
CA CYS A 25 25.62 -17.12 -26.60
C CYS A 25 25.92 -17.74 -25.21
N GLY A 26 27.21 -17.95 -24.89
CA GLY A 26 27.62 -18.46 -23.57
C GLY A 26 27.22 -17.52 -22.42
N VAL A 27 27.41 -16.22 -22.59
CA VAL A 27 27.01 -15.19 -21.60
C VAL A 27 25.48 -15.14 -21.47
N VAL A 28 24.73 -15.19 -22.57
CA VAL A 28 23.26 -15.19 -22.54
C VAL A 28 22.72 -16.46 -21.86
N ILE A 29 23.29 -17.63 -22.17
CA ILE A 29 22.90 -18.88 -21.50
C ILE A 29 23.23 -18.83 -19.99
N LEU A 30 24.39 -18.29 -19.64
CA LEU A 30 24.81 -18.14 -18.23
C LEU A 30 23.87 -17.17 -17.48
N LEU A 31 23.47 -16.05 -18.11
CA LEU A 31 22.48 -15.13 -17.55
C LEU A 31 21.11 -15.76 -17.42
N LEU A 32 20.68 -16.59 -18.38
CA LEU A 32 19.40 -17.32 -18.29
C LEU A 32 19.44 -18.41 -17.21
N VAL A 33 20.57 -19.08 -17.01
CA VAL A 33 20.74 -20.04 -15.92
C VAL A 33 20.75 -19.34 -14.57
N PHE A 34 21.47 -18.22 -14.44
CA PHE A 34 21.47 -17.44 -13.21
C PHE A 34 20.09 -16.81 -12.94
N ALA A 35 19.39 -16.32 -13.95
CA ALA A 35 18.02 -15.84 -13.83
C ALA A 35 17.06 -16.98 -13.49
N GLY A 36 17.23 -18.17 -14.08
CA GLY A 36 16.40 -19.33 -13.80
C GLY A 36 16.60 -19.89 -12.39
N VAL A 37 17.83 -20.12 -11.96
CA VAL A 37 18.13 -20.66 -10.64
C VAL A 37 17.94 -19.61 -9.55
N GLY A 38 18.49 -18.41 -9.74
CA GLY A 38 18.30 -17.29 -8.81
C GLY A 38 16.84 -16.85 -8.74
N GLY A 39 16.15 -16.81 -9.90
CA GLY A 39 14.72 -16.54 -9.98
C GLY A 39 13.86 -17.58 -9.28
N TYR A 40 14.20 -18.87 -9.39
CA TYR A 40 13.48 -19.95 -8.70
C TYR A 40 13.55 -19.81 -7.17
N PHE A 41 14.74 -19.58 -6.61
CA PHE A 41 14.89 -19.36 -5.16
C PHE A 41 14.24 -18.08 -4.70
N PHE A 42 14.30 -17.04 -5.52
CA PHE A 42 13.67 -15.76 -5.23
C PHE A 42 12.13 -15.88 -5.25
N VAL A 43 11.57 -16.49 -6.31
CA VAL A 43 10.12 -16.76 -6.40
C VAL A 43 9.67 -17.66 -5.26
N LYS A 44 10.42 -18.71 -4.92
CA LYS A 44 10.07 -19.59 -3.81
C LYS A 44 10.01 -18.85 -2.46
N ASN A 45 10.97 -17.94 -2.18
CA ASN A 45 10.95 -17.15 -0.95
C ASN A 45 9.80 -16.13 -0.93
N ILE A 46 9.46 -15.53 -2.08
CA ILE A 46 8.29 -14.64 -2.19
C ILE A 46 7.01 -15.44 -1.97
N VAL A 47 6.84 -16.55 -2.69
CA VAL A 47 5.63 -17.40 -2.60
C VAL A 47 5.42 -17.90 -1.17
N SER A 48 6.47 -18.38 -0.47
CA SER A 48 6.33 -18.82 0.93
C SER A 48 5.92 -17.71 1.88
N GLY A 49 6.38 -16.45 1.66
CA GLY A 49 5.94 -15.30 2.44
C GLY A 49 4.47 -14.96 2.21
N PHE A 50 3.96 -15.14 0.99
CA PHE A 50 2.54 -14.94 0.69
C PHE A 50 1.66 -16.07 1.22
N GLU A 51 2.10 -17.33 1.20
CA GLU A 51 1.37 -18.46 1.79
C GLU A 51 1.15 -18.26 3.29
N GLU A 52 2.17 -17.80 4.03
CA GLU A 52 2.02 -17.47 5.45
C GLU A 52 1.04 -16.31 5.66
N THR A 53 1.15 -15.26 4.86
CA THR A 53 0.25 -14.10 4.91
C THR A 53 -1.19 -14.50 4.66
N GLU A 54 -1.44 -15.37 3.66
CA GLU A 54 -2.76 -15.88 3.30
C GLU A 54 -3.35 -16.71 4.45
N ALA A 55 -2.58 -17.64 5.02
CA ALA A 55 -3.04 -18.46 6.13
C ALA A 55 -3.46 -17.62 7.36
N ILE A 56 -2.73 -16.55 7.67
CA ILE A 56 -3.08 -15.63 8.77
C ILE A 56 -4.31 -14.80 8.42
N ALA A 57 -4.44 -14.35 7.17
CA ALA A 57 -5.61 -13.61 6.69
C ALA A 57 -6.88 -14.48 6.73
N ASP A 58 -6.77 -15.76 6.34
CA ASP A 58 -7.86 -16.73 6.44
C ASP A 58 -8.29 -16.94 7.89
N ALA A 59 -7.33 -17.09 8.81
CA ALA A 59 -7.61 -17.22 10.24
C ALA A 59 -8.32 -15.99 10.82
N LEU A 60 -7.97 -14.78 10.39
CA LEU A 60 -8.69 -13.55 10.75
C LEU A 60 -10.12 -13.55 10.21
N THR A 61 -10.30 -13.92 8.94
CA THR A 61 -11.60 -13.95 8.30
C THR A 61 -12.51 -15.03 8.92
N GLU A 62 -11.96 -16.21 9.21
CA GLU A 62 -12.70 -17.28 9.89
C GLU A 62 -13.15 -16.85 11.30
N ARG A 63 -12.31 -16.12 12.03
CA ARG A 63 -12.59 -15.73 13.41
C ARG A 63 -13.49 -14.51 13.52
N TYR A 64 -13.36 -13.53 12.63
CA TYR A 64 -14.00 -12.21 12.76
C TYR A 64 -14.92 -11.82 11.61
N GLY A 65 -15.00 -12.62 10.53
CA GLY A 65 -15.72 -12.30 9.32
C GLY A 65 -14.94 -11.38 8.36
N GLU A 66 -15.58 -11.00 7.26
CA GLU A 66 -15.01 -10.05 6.31
C GLU A 66 -15.02 -8.62 6.88
N ILE A 67 -14.24 -7.72 6.28
CA ILE A 67 -14.16 -6.31 6.71
C ILE A 67 -15.54 -5.68 6.85
N LYS A 68 -16.40 -5.84 5.83
CA LYS A 68 -17.75 -5.29 5.77
C LYS A 68 -18.73 -5.88 6.79
N ASP A 69 -18.41 -7.04 7.38
CA ASP A 69 -19.29 -7.73 8.35
C ASP A 69 -19.15 -7.15 9.75
N PHE A 70 -18.12 -6.35 9.99
CA PHE A 70 -17.95 -5.67 11.27
C PHE A 70 -19.16 -4.78 11.59
N CYS A 71 -19.58 -4.84 12.84
CA CYS A 71 -20.66 -4.00 13.36
C CYS A 71 -20.11 -3.14 14.49
N PRO A 72 -19.94 -1.81 14.27
CA PRO A 72 -19.54 -0.90 15.32
C PRO A 72 -20.48 -0.95 16.54
N ASP A 73 -20.01 -0.42 17.67
CA ASP A 73 -20.84 -0.37 18.89
C ASP A 73 -22.16 0.37 18.59
N PRO A 74 -23.32 -0.20 18.97
CA PRO A 74 -24.62 0.44 18.71
C PRO A 74 -24.72 1.86 19.26
N GLY A 75 -24.04 2.17 20.37
CA GLY A 75 -24.01 3.52 20.96
C GLY A 75 -23.04 4.47 20.27
N GLY A 76 -22.31 4.04 19.26
CA GLY A 76 -21.37 4.86 18.49
C GLY A 76 -20.00 5.07 19.15
N ALA A 77 -19.83 4.78 20.45
CA ALA A 77 -18.56 4.98 21.13
C ALA A 77 -17.52 3.92 20.74
N ILE A 78 -16.26 4.32 20.62
CA ILE A 78 -15.14 3.40 20.55
C ILE A 78 -14.56 3.24 21.95
N LYS A 79 -14.55 2.01 22.46
CA LYS A 79 -14.05 1.73 23.81
C LYS A 79 -12.55 1.97 23.91
N THR A 80 -12.11 2.46 25.07
CA THR A 80 -10.69 2.73 25.36
C THR A 80 -9.81 1.52 25.08
N GLU A 81 -10.22 0.32 25.47
CA GLU A 81 -9.47 -0.93 25.28
C GLU A 81 -9.28 -1.25 23.78
N ARG A 82 -10.25 -0.87 22.94
CA ARG A 82 -10.16 -1.09 21.49
C ARG A 82 -9.22 -0.09 20.82
N LEU A 83 -9.17 1.15 21.30
CA LEU A 83 -8.18 2.16 20.85
C LEU A 83 -6.76 1.79 21.27
N GLU A 84 -6.58 1.25 22.49
CA GLU A 84 -5.30 0.72 22.94
C GLU A 84 -4.85 -0.48 22.08
N ALA A 85 -5.73 -1.40 21.79
CA ALA A 85 -5.48 -2.55 20.92
C ALA A 85 -5.11 -2.07 19.51
N PHE A 86 -5.85 -1.12 18.93
CA PHE A 86 -5.55 -0.51 17.64
C PHE A 86 -4.14 0.10 17.61
N LEU A 87 -3.80 0.91 18.61
CA LEU A 87 -2.47 1.53 18.71
C LEU A 87 -1.36 0.49 18.91
N SER A 88 -1.62 -0.60 19.63
CA SER A 88 -0.68 -1.71 19.77
C SER A 88 -0.38 -2.35 18.40
N VAL A 89 -1.41 -2.61 17.59
CA VAL A 89 -1.26 -3.11 16.22
C VAL A 89 -0.44 -2.11 15.38
N ARG A 90 -0.75 -0.81 15.45
CA ARG A 90 0.00 0.23 14.73
C ARG A 90 1.49 0.23 15.10
N ASN A 91 1.79 0.16 16.38
CA ASN A 91 3.17 0.16 16.89
C ASN A 91 3.95 -1.10 16.48
N SER A 92 3.30 -2.25 16.34
CA SER A 92 3.95 -3.49 15.91
C SER A 92 4.51 -3.41 14.48
N MET A 93 4.00 -2.49 13.69
CA MET A 93 4.43 -2.28 12.30
C MET A 93 5.59 -1.29 12.14
N GLU A 94 6.03 -0.62 13.22
CA GLU A 94 7.12 0.36 13.15
C GLU A 94 8.41 -0.16 12.48
N PRO A 95 8.89 -1.41 12.77
CA PRO A 95 10.08 -1.93 12.11
C PRO A 95 9.93 -2.12 10.59
N VAL A 96 8.72 -2.43 10.12
CA VAL A 96 8.45 -2.55 8.67
C VAL A 96 8.35 -1.17 8.03
N LYS A 97 7.72 -0.22 8.72
CA LYS A 97 7.67 1.19 8.30
C LYS A 97 9.06 1.75 8.05
N GLU A 98 9.98 1.60 9.02
CA GLU A 98 11.37 2.07 8.89
C GLU A 98 12.08 1.44 7.68
N LYS A 99 11.92 0.13 7.47
CA LYS A 99 12.50 -0.56 6.32
C LYS A 99 11.93 -0.04 4.99
N LEU A 100 10.62 0.17 4.92
CA LEU A 100 9.96 0.71 3.73
C LEU A 100 10.41 2.14 3.44
N GLU A 101 10.43 3.02 4.43
CA GLU A 101 10.89 4.40 4.30
C GLU A 101 12.34 4.46 3.83
N ASN A 102 13.23 3.63 4.40
CA ASN A 102 14.62 3.55 3.98
C ASN A 102 14.76 3.05 2.54
N SER A 103 13.99 2.03 2.14
CA SER A 103 14.03 1.50 0.78
C SER A 103 13.55 2.52 -0.26
N ILE A 104 12.57 3.33 0.09
CA ILE A 104 12.02 4.38 -0.76
C ILE A 104 13.02 5.54 -0.88
N ASN A 105 13.63 5.96 0.23
CA ASN A 105 14.64 7.01 0.23
C ASN A 105 15.85 6.63 -0.65
N ILE A 106 16.32 5.39 -0.58
CA ILE A 106 17.39 4.89 -1.46
C ILE A 106 16.98 4.99 -2.94
N LEU A 107 15.74 4.63 -3.29
CA LEU A 107 15.25 4.74 -4.67
C LEU A 107 15.20 6.19 -5.15
N SER A 108 14.76 7.12 -4.30
CA SER A 108 14.69 8.54 -4.64
C SER A 108 16.06 9.19 -4.78
N ASP A 109 17.02 8.84 -3.93
CA ASP A 109 18.39 9.38 -3.98
C ASP A 109 19.16 8.85 -5.20
N GLU A 110 19.01 7.57 -5.55
CA GLU A 110 19.62 6.99 -6.76
C GLU A 110 19.02 7.57 -8.05
N GLU A 111 17.74 7.91 -8.08
CA GLU A 111 17.13 8.62 -9.20
C GLU A 111 17.73 10.02 -9.38
N ARG A 112 18.00 10.75 -8.32
CA ARG A 112 18.70 12.03 -8.34
C ARG A 112 20.11 11.90 -8.91
N GLU A 113 20.91 10.93 -8.46
CA GLU A 113 22.28 10.74 -8.94
C GLU A 113 22.35 10.29 -10.42
N SER A 114 21.39 9.49 -10.88
CA SER A 114 21.40 8.98 -12.26
C SER A 114 21.06 10.04 -13.32
N GLN A 115 20.42 11.14 -12.95
CA GLN A 115 20.13 12.26 -13.84
C GLN A 115 21.36 13.12 -14.15
N PHE A 116 22.42 13.07 -13.34
CA PHE A 116 23.62 13.87 -13.48
C PHE A 116 24.79 13.16 -14.17
N LYS A 117 24.65 11.90 -14.58
CA LYS A 117 25.74 11.12 -15.21
C LYS A 117 25.30 10.60 -16.58
N GLU A 118 26.00 11.02 -17.64
CA GLU A 118 25.82 10.55 -19.03
C GLU A 118 26.26 9.10 -19.29
N GLU A 119 26.80 8.39 -18.31
CA GLU A 119 27.19 6.98 -18.45
C GLU A 119 26.09 6.04 -17.96
N PRO A 120 25.91 4.84 -18.60
CA PRO A 120 24.97 3.84 -18.13
C PRO A 120 25.39 3.40 -16.72
N SER A 121 24.77 4.03 -15.73
CA SER A 121 25.12 3.87 -14.33
C SER A 121 24.81 2.44 -13.85
N PRO A 122 25.58 1.90 -12.89
CA PRO A 122 25.25 0.66 -12.18
C PRO A 122 23.87 0.69 -11.50
N GLY A 123 23.21 1.85 -11.52
CA GLY A 123 21.87 2.09 -10.94
C GLY A 123 20.74 1.23 -11.47
N VAL A 124 20.79 0.69 -12.71
CA VAL A 124 19.71 -0.20 -13.20
C VAL A 124 19.64 -1.49 -12.39
N LEU A 125 20.79 -2.09 -12.07
CA LEU A 125 20.82 -3.31 -11.24
C LEU A 125 20.42 -3.02 -9.79
N THR A 126 20.77 -1.86 -9.25
CA THR A 126 20.36 -1.44 -7.90
C THR A 126 18.87 -1.12 -7.87
N LYS A 127 18.33 -0.42 -8.88
CA LYS A 127 16.88 -0.15 -9.01
C LYS A 127 16.06 -1.45 -9.08
N ILE A 128 16.51 -2.42 -9.88
CA ILE A 128 15.89 -3.74 -9.92
C ILE A 128 15.97 -4.41 -8.55
N LYS A 129 17.15 -4.42 -7.91
CA LYS A 129 17.35 -5.05 -6.62
C LYS A 129 16.51 -4.40 -5.51
N THR A 130 16.39 -3.08 -5.50
CA THR A 130 15.61 -2.32 -4.50
C THR A 130 14.10 -2.43 -4.79
N GLY A 131 13.69 -2.39 -6.07
CA GLY A 131 12.30 -2.65 -6.46
C GLY A 131 11.84 -4.05 -6.07
N PHE A 132 12.66 -5.08 -6.28
CA PHE A 132 12.40 -6.43 -5.79
C PHE A 132 12.47 -6.55 -4.26
N GLY A 133 13.20 -5.67 -3.57
CA GLY A 133 13.28 -5.63 -2.10
C GLY A 133 12.00 -5.13 -1.44
N ILE A 134 11.15 -4.35 -2.13
CA ILE A 134 9.89 -3.84 -1.59
C ILE A 134 8.81 -4.93 -1.49
N ILE A 135 8.76 -5.87 -2.44
CA ILE A 135 7.75 -6.94 -2.45
C ILE A 135 7.77 -7.78 -1.16
N PRO A 136 8.92 -8.29 -0.66
CA PRO A 136 8.96 -8.98 0.63
C PRO A 136 8.54 -8.09 1.82
N LEU A 137 8.82 -6.78 1.77
CA LEU A 137 8.40 -5.85 2.82
C LEU A 137 6.89 -5.63 2.85
N ILE A 138 6.24 -5.66 1.69
CA ILE A 138 4.78 -5.65 1.59
C ILE A 138 4.20 -6.92 2.23
N ALA A 139 4.72 -8.09 1.92
CA ALA A 139 4.31 -9.33 2.55
C ALA A 139 4.57 -9.30 4.07
N GLU A 140 5.74 -8.83 4.51
CA GLU A 140 6.07 -8.65 5.93
C GLU A 140 5.08 -7.70 6.62
N PHE A 141 4.67 -6.62 5.95
CA PHE A 141 3.66 -5.70 6.47
C PHE A 141 2.34 -6.41 6.75
N TYR A 142 1.77 -7.11 5.77
CA TYR A 142 0.50 -7.80 5.95
C TYR A 142 0.58 -8.92 6.98
N THR A 143 1.65 -9.72 6.97
CA THR A 143 1.88 -10.78 7.95
C THR A 143 1.91 -10.20 9.38
N ARG A 144 2.72 -9.17 9.62
CA ARG A 144 2.85 -8.55 10.95
C ARG A 144 1.56 -7.89 11.40
N ARG A 145 0.89 -7.14 10.52
CA ARG A 145 -0.39 -6.51 10.83
C ARG A 145 -1.42 -7.56 11.22
N ASN A 146 -1.58 -8.58 10.38
CA ASN A 146 -2.60 -9.60 10.59
C ASN A 146 -2.31 -10.44 11.86
N GLN A 147 -1.04 -10.75 12.13
CA GLN A 147 -0.65 -11.41 13.39
C GLN A 147 -0.94 -10.53 14.61
N ALA A 148 -0.58 -9.24 14.55
CA ALA A 148 -0.86 -8.31 15.63
C ALA A 148 -2.36 -8.12 15.86
N LEU A 149 -3.19 -8.21 14.82
CA LEU A 149 -4.65 -8.21 14.93
C LEU A 149 -5.17 -9.44 15.67
N LEU A 150 -4.64 -10.63 15.37
CA LEU A 150 -4.99 -11.86 16.10
C LEU A 150 -4.58 -11.76 17.57
N ASP A 151 -3.37 -11.28 17.86
CA ASP A 151 -2.84 -11.12 19.22
C ASP A 151 -3.62 -10.08 20.04
N ALA A 152 -4.13 -9.03 19.38
CA ALA A 152 -4.96 -7.99 19.97
C ALA A 152 -6.45 -8.35 20.03
N GLU A 153 -6.82 -9.57 19.62
CA GLU A 153 -8.21 -10.01 19.50
C GLU A 153 -9.08 -9.01 18.73
N MET A 154 -8.55 -8.46 17.63
CA MET A 154 -9.18 -7.45 16.80
C MET A 154 -9.37 -7.98 15.37
N GLY A 155 -10.59 -7.89 14.86
CA GLY A 155 -10.89 -8.20 13.48
C GLY A 155 -10.41 -7.09 12.53
N LEU A 156 -10.13 -7.47 11.28
CA LEU A 156 -9.70 -6.50 10.27
C LEU A 156 -10.76 -5.41 10.01
N GLY A 157 -12.04 -5.75 10.07
CA GLY A 157 -13.14 -4.78 9.94
C GLY A 157 -13.16 -3.73 11.05
N GLU A 158 -12.93 -4.15 12.31
CA GLU A 158 -12.83 -3.23 13.44
C GLU A 158 -11.62 -2.30 13.32
N TYR A 159 -10.46 -2.88 13.01
CA TYR A 159 -9.24 -2.12 12.76
C TYR A 159 -9.44 -1.07 11.67
N TYR A 160 -10.05 -1.46 10.55
CA TYR A 160 -10.31 -0.60 9.41
C TYR A 160 -11.28 0.54 9.73
N PHE A 161 -12.35 0.23 10.48
CA PHE A 161 -13.30 1.24 10.97
C PHE A 161 -12.60 2.28 11.85
N ILE A 162 -11.82 1.84 12.86
CA ILE A 162 -11.09 2.75 13.75
C ILE A 162 -10.07 3.56 12.95
N TYR A 163 -9.40 2.96 11.96
CA TYR A 163 -8.44 3.64 11.09
C TYR A 163 -9.09 4.81 10.34
N VAL A 164 -10.21 4.54 9.66
CA VAL A 164 -10.94 5.55 8.87
C VAL A 164 -11.46 6.68 9.76
N VAL A 165 -12.13 6.33 10.86
CA VAL A 165 -12.68 7.32 11.80
C VAL A 165 -11.56 8.19 12.41
N SER A 166 -10.45 7.57 12.82
CA SER A 166 -9.37 8.28 13.50
C SER A 166 -8.56 9.16 12.55
N TYR A 167 -8.09 8.60 11.42
CA TYR A 167 -7.15 9.31 10.56
C TYR A 167 -7.83 10.21 9.54
N TYR A 168 -8.86 9.72 8.88
CA TYR A 168 -9.49 10.49 7.82
C TYR A 168 -10.56 11.43 8.36
N SER A 169 -11.53 10.89 9.12
CA SER A 169 -12.65 11.69 9.59
C SER A 169 -12.27 12.69 10.67
N TRP A 170 -11.40 12.31 11.61
CA TRP A 170 -11.05 13.15 12.76
C TRP A 170 -9.76 13.95 12.59
N LEU A 171 -8.66 13.29 12.17
CA LEU A 171 -7.36 13.96 12.01
C LEU A 171 -7.18 14.60 10.64
N GLY A 172 -8.13 14.45 9.71
CA GLY A 172 -8.11 15.08 8.39
C GLY A 172 -6.94 14.63 7.51
N LYS A 173 -6.46 13.38 7.72
CA LYS A 173 -5.43 12.81 6.84
C LYS A 173 -6.08 12.45 5.49
N SER A 174 -5.30 12.59 4.40
CA SER A 174 -5.82 12.26 3.08
C SER A 174 -5.87 10.73 2.85
N PRO A 175 -7.00 10.17 2.40
CA PRO A 175 -7.05 8.78 1.93
C PRO A 175 -6.05 8.51 0.80
N GLY A 176 -5.75 9.50 -0.03
CA GLY A 176 -4.78 9.43 -1.11
C GLY A 176 -3.32 9.49 -0.66
N ASP A 177 -3.03 9.74 0.63
CA ASP A 177 -1.65 9.76 1.13
C ASP A 177 -0.93 8.43 0.82
N GLY A 178 0.30 8.54 0.36
CA GLY A 178 1.11 7.38 -0.01
C GLY A 178 2.51 7.78 -0.41
N LEU A 179 3.19 6.88 -1.12
CA LEU A 179 4.52 7.11 -1.65
C LEU A 179 4.49 8.21 -2.70
N GLU A 180 4.99 9.37 -2.37
CA GLU A 180 5.29 10.41 -3.33
C GLU A 180 6.69 10.14 -3.90
N TYR A 181 6.76 9.69 -5.15
CA TYR A 181 8.02 9.71 -5.88
C TYR A 181 8.29 11.16 -6.28
N HIS A 182 9.25 11.78 -5.61
CA HIS A 182 9.76 13.09 -6.01
C HIS A 182 10.69 12.92 -7.22
N LEU A 183 10.12 12.90 -8.40
CA LEU A 183 10.87 13.19 -9.62
C LEU A 183 11.03 14.72 -9.65
N VAL A 184 12.05 15.24 -8.98
CA VAL A 184 12.39 16.66 -9.04
C VAL A 184 13.34 16.86 -10.21
N ASP A 185 12.81 17.30 -11.36
CA ASP A 185 13.59 17.98 -12.39
C ASP A 185 13.63 19.47 -12.01
N GLU A 186 14.74 19.95 -11.46
CA GLU A 186 14.90 21.34 -11.06
C GLU A 186 15.10 22.33 -12.23
N ASP A 187 15.33 21.85 -13.47
CA ASP A 187 15.84 22.69 -14.56
C ASP A 187 14.86 23.01 -15.71
N ASP A 188 13.57 22.63 -15.64
CA ASP A 188 12.67 22.93 -16.75
C ASP A 188 11.29 23.41 -16.29
N GLU A 189 11.11 24.73 -16.19
CA GLU A 189 9.88 25.41 -15.77
C GLU A 189 8.63 24.97 -16.57
N LYS A 190 8.79 24.52 -17.82
CA LYS A 190 7.70 24.00 -18.67
C LYS A 190 7.39 22.52 -18.39
N ARG A 191 8.42 21.72 -18.06
CA ARG A 191 8.27 20.34 -17.59
C ARG A 191 7.61 20.28 -16.24
N ASP A 192 7.99 21.18 -15.33
CA ASP A 192 7.45 21.26 -13.97
C ASP A 192 5.92 21.44 -13.96
N VAL A 193 5.36 22.27 -14.88
CA VAL A 193 3.90 22.43 -15.01
C VAL A 193 3.21 21.14 -15.49
N TYR A 194 3.81 20.41 -16.45
CA TYR A 194 3.25 19.16 -16.96
C TYR A 194 3.28 18.05 -15.88
N TRP A 195 4.39 17.92 -15.16
CA TRP A 195 4.55 16.92 -14.11
C TRP A 195 3.70 17.23 -12.87
N ARG A 196 3.57 18.49 -12.48
CA ARG A 196 2.66 18.92 -11.41
C ARG A 196 1.20 18.57 -11.75
N ARG A 197 0.78 18.81 -12.98
CA ARG A 197 -0.58 18.49 -13.42
C ARG A 197 -0.83 16.98 -13.44
N ARG A 198 0.08 16.18 -13.98
CA ARG A 198 -0.02 14.72 -14.00
C ARG A 198 0.02 14.10 -12.60
N ARG A 199 0.77 14.72 -11.69
CA ARG A 199 0.84 14.35 -10.28
C ARG A 199 -0.49 14.62 -9.57
N SER A 200 -1.09 15.78 -9.78
CA SER A 200 -2.41 16.13 -9.25
C SER A 200 -3.47 15.15 -9.77
N GLU A 201 -3.52 14.89 -11.08
CA GLU A 201 -4.44 13.93 -11.69
C GLU A 201 -4.27 12.51 -11.10
N ASN A 202 -3.04 12.03 -10.90
CA ASN A 202 -2.79 10.71 -10.30
C ASN A 202 -3.15 10.63 -8.81
N LEU A 203 -3.02 11.73 -8.07
CA LEU A 203 -3.42 11.80 -6.66
C LEU A 203 -4.94 11.83 -6.52
N ASP A 204 -5.62 12.60 -7.40
CA ASP A 204 -7.07 12.68 -7.42
C ASP A 204 -7.69 11.31 -7.80
N ASP A 205 -7.17 10.66 -8.85
CA ASP A 205 -7.60 9.32 -9.27
C ASP A 205 -7.42 8.29 -8.15
N ARG A 206 -6.27 8.33 -7.45
CA ARG A 206 -5.99 7.43 -6.33
C ARG A 206 -6.91 7.69 -5.15
N GLN A 207 -7.14 8.96 -4.81
CA GLN A 207 -8.07 9.32 -3.75
C GLN A 207 -9.48 8.82 -4.05
N ASP A 208 -9.93 8.98 -5.29
CA ASP A 208 -11.22 8.51 -5.76
C ASP A 208 -11.37 6.99 -5.63
N ASP A 209 -10.33 6.24 -6.00
CA ASP A 209 -10.36 4.78 -5.90
C ASP A 209 -10.39 4.31 -4.43
N VAL A 210 -9.60 4.96 -3.56
CA VAL A 210 -9.65 4.69 -2.12
C VAL A 210 -11.04 5.04 -1.55
N LEU A 211 -11.63 6.18 -1.92
CA LEU A 211 -12.96 6.55 -1.45
C LEU A 211 -14.04 5.56 -1.90
N LYS A 212 -14.00 5.09 -3.14
CA LYS A 212 -14.90 4.02 -3.63
C LYS A 212 -14.74 2.71 -2.83
N GLN A 213 -13.52 2.37 -2.48
CA GLN A 213 -13.23 1.18 -1.67
C GLN A 213 -13.74 1.36 -0.23
N LEU A 214 -13.47 2.50 0.39
CA LEU A 214 -13.99 2.86 1.71
C LEU A 214 -15.52 2.77 1.73
N HIS A 215 -16.17 3.34 0.73
CA HIS A 215 -17.63 3.28 0.61
C HIS A 215 -18.14 1.83 0.60
N ARG A 216 -17.51 0.93 -0.18
CA ARG A 216 -17.91 -0.49 -0.25
C ARG A 216 -17.76 -1.24 1.07
N GLN A 217 -16.80 -0.84 1.90
CA GLN A 217 -16.52 -1.50 3.17
C GLN A 217 -17.29 -0.88 4.34
N ILE A 218 -17.32 0.45 4.42
CA ILE A 218 -17.86 1.18 5.57
C ILE A 218 -19.41 1.24 5.55
N LEU A 219 -20.02 1.48 4.39
CA LEU A 219 -21.47 1.58 4.31
C LEU A 219 -22.20 0.33 4.84
N PRO A 220 -21.78 -0.91 4.52
CA PRO A 220 -22.37 -2.09 5.15
C PRO A 220 -22.17 -2.14 6.67
N MET A 221 -21.03 -1.70 7.21
CA MET A 221 -20.79 -1.65 8.65
C MET A 221 -21.78 -0.74 9.37
N LEU A 222 -22.05 0.47 8.80
CA LEU A 222 -23.04 1.41 9.37
C LEU A 222 -24.45 0.84 9.30
N LYS A 223 -24.83 0.17 8.22
CA LYS A 223 -26.10 -0.51 8.09
C LYS A 223 -26.27 -1.65 9.10
N ASN A 224 -25.21 -2.41 9.35
CA ASN A 224 -25.18 -3.44 10.38
C ASN A 224 -25.38 -2.83 11.77
N GLN A 225 -24.72 -1.70 12.04
CA GLN A 225 -24.87 -0.95 13.30
C GLN A 225 -26.31 -0.44 13.47
N GLU A 226 -26.89 0.19 12.46
CA GLU A 226 -28.28 0.67 12.47
C GLU A 226 -29.29 -0.46 12.70
N ALA A 227 -29.11 -1.58 11.99
CA ALA A 227 -29.96 -2.76 12.16
C ALA A 227 -29.88 -3.33 13.58
N LYS A 228 -28.69 -3.34 14.20
CA LYS A 228 -28.50 -3.79 15.57
C LYS A 228 -29.13 -2.83 16.57
N LEU A 229 -28.93 -1.52 16.36
CA LEU A 229 -29.56 -0.48 17.18
C LEU A 229 -31.10 -0.59 17.15
N THR A 230 -31.67 -0.81 15.98
CA THR A 230 -33.12 -0.98 15.81
C THR A 230 -33.68 -2.19 16.54
N ARG A 231 -32.89 -3.27 16.72
CA ARG A 231 -33.32 -4.47 17.44
C ARG A 231 -33.23 -4.32 18.96
N ILE A 232 -32.35 -3.47 19.46
CA ILE A 232 -32.10 -3.29 20.91
C ILE A 232 -33.05 -2.24 21.47
N ASP A 233 -33.37 -1.20 20.71
CA ASP A 233 -34.15 -0.08 21.19
C ASP A 233 -35.62 -0.22 20.83
N VAL A 234 -36.45 -0.50 21.86
CA VAL A 234 -37.91 -0.50 21.79
C VAL A 234 -38.49 0.85 22.25
N SER A 235 -37.61 1.81 22.62
CA SER A 235 -38.02 3.10 23.19
C SER A 235 -38.51 4.06 22.10
N PRO A 236 -39.65 4.75 22.30
CA PRO A 236 -40.12 5.79 21.40
C PRO A 236 -39.35 7.11 21.54
N ILE A 237 -38.32 7.16 22.40
CA ILE A 237 -37.50 8.38 22.61
C ILE A 237 -36.55 8.49 21.42
N ARG A 238 -36.54 9.67 20.77
CA ARG A 238 -35.56 10.00 19.73
C ARG A 238 -34.15 9.84 20.29
N ASP A 239 -33.40 8.90 19.74
CA ASP A 239 -31.99 8.74 20.02
C ASP A 239 -31.19 9.62 19.04
N PRO A 240 -30.52 10.70 19.51
CA PRO A 240 -29.74 11.59 18.64
C PRO A 240 -28.69 10.83 17.84
N TRP A 241 -28.10 9.79 18.42
CA TRP A 241 -27.12 8.96 17.72
C TRP A 241 -27.74 8.22 16.53
N ARG A 242 -28.92 7.67 16.70
CA ARG A 242 -29.64 6.97 15.63
C ARG A 242 -29.98 7.88 14.46
N GLU A 243 -30.41 9.11 14.76
CA GLU A 243 -30.70 10.13 13.74
C GLU A 243 -29.42 10.49 12.98
N THR A 244 -28.31 10.70 13.70
CA THR A 244 -26.99 11.00 13.13
C THR A 244 -26.49 9.86 12.23
N LEU A 245 -26.60 8.60 12.70
CA LEU A 245 -26.18 7.43 11.94
C LEU A 245 -27.02 7.25 10.66
N ALA A 246 -28.33 7.41 10.75
CA ALA A 246 -29.21 7.31 9.59
C ALA A 246 -28.91 8.39 8.55
N ALA A 247 -28.66 9.63 8.98
CA ALA A 247 -28.29 10.72 8.10
C ALA A 247 -26.96 10.46 7.37
N GLU A 248 -25.96 9.90 8.07
CA GLU A 248 -24.69 9.56 7.43
C GLU A 248 -24.82 8.40 6.44
N ILE A 249 -25.64 7.39 6.75
CA ILE A 249 -25.95 6.28 5.81
C ILE A 249 -26.57 6.86 4.54
N GLU A 250 -27.58 7.72 4.65
CA GLU A 250 -28.24 8.36 3.51
C GLU A 250 -27.24 9.19 2.68
N ALA A 251 -26.39 9.98 3.34
CA ALA A 251 -25.38 10.79 2.68
C ALA A 251 -24.34 9.93 1.93
N MET A 252 -23.88 8.81 2.52
CA MET A 252 -22.97 7.88 1.86
C MET A 252 -23.67 7.12 0.71
N GLU A 253 -24.95 6.80 0.79
CA GLU A 253 -25.69 6.19 -0.32
C GLU A 253 -25.85 7.16 -1.50
N ALA A 254 -25.99 8.44 -1.22
CA ALA A 254 -26.11 9.49 -2.24
C ALA A 254 -24.78 9.78 -2.96
N ASP A 255 -23.65 9.64 -2.27
CA ASP A 255 -22.32 9.93 -2.83
C ASP A 255 -21.30 8.84 -2.46
N ARG A 256 -20.89 8.05 -3.48
CA ARG A 256 -19.90 6.98 -3.34
C ARG A 256 -18.46 7.46 -3.09
N PHE A 257 -18.21 8.77 -3.22
CA PHE A 257 -16.91 9.40 -2.95
C PHE A 257 -16.89 10.11 -1.60
N ARG A 258 -18.00 10.08 -0.89
CA ARG A 258 -18.09 10.68 0.43
C ARG A 258 -17.20 9.96 1.43
N LEU A 259 -16.40 10.75 2.14
CA LEU A 259 -15.66 10.28 3.30
C LEU A 259 -16.61 10.15 4.50
N LEU A 260 -16.47 9.08 5.26
CA LEU A 260 -17.23 8.85 6.49
C LEU A 260 -17.12 10.08 7.42
N TRP A 261 -18.26 10.61 7.88
CA TRP A 261 -18.36 11.80 8.75
C TRP A 261 -17.67 13.03 8.16
N GLN A 262 -17.74 13.21 6.86
CA GLN A 262 -17.09 14.33 6.15
C GLN A 262 -17.51 15.71 6.67
N ASP A 263 -18.76 15.87 7.12
CA ASP A 263 -19.30 17.14 7.61
C ASP A 263 -19.02 17.38 9.09
N GLY A 264 -18.35 16.46 9.76
CA GLY A 264 -17.95 16.55 11.16
C GLY A 264 -18.15 15.25 11.92
N LEU A 265 -17.18 14.94 12.76
CA LEU A 265 -17.24 13.75 13.59
C LEU A 265 -18.32 13.91 14.68
N PRO A 266 -19.22 12.94 14.88
CA PRO A 266 -20.19 12.97 15.98
C PRO A 266 -19.52 13.06 17.36
N ASP A 267 -20.14 13.79 18.27
CA ASP A 267 -19.59 14.06 19.63
C ASP A 267 -19.18 12.79 20.38
N VAL A 268 -19.94 11.69 20.24
CA VAL A 268 -19.67 10.40 20.89
C VAL A 268 -18.38 9.77 20.39
N LEU A 269 -18.10 9.88 19.10
CA LEU A 269 -16.85 9.40 18.48
C LEU A 269 -15.68 10.33 18.85
N GLU A 270 -15.87 11.64 18.75
CA GLU A 270 -14.85 12.61 19.15
C GLU A 270 -14.45 12.45 20.61
N ALA A 271 -15.41 12.31 21.51
CA ALA A 271 -15.15 12.06 22.93
C ALA A 271 -14.31 10.79 23.17
N SER A 272 -14.56 9.73 22.40
CA SER A 272 -13.80 8.48 22.48
C SER A 272 -12.33 8.67 22.05
N LEU A 273 -12.07 9.49 21.02
CA LEU A 273 -10.75 9.67 20.43
C LEU A 273 -9.90 10.73 21.12
N LYS A 274 -10.53 11.70 21.77
CA LYS A 274 -9.89 12.95 22.27
C LYS A 274 -8.64 12.69 23.12
N ALA A 275 -8.69 11.71 24.03
CA ALA A 275 -7.56 11.39 24.92
C ALA A 275 -6.38 10.74 24.15
N PHE A 276 -6.63 10.21 22.96
CA PHE A 276 -5.67 9.47 22.14
C PHE A 276 -5.04 10.31 21.03
N ARG A 277 -5.43 11.57 20.87
CA ARG A 277 -5.05 12.42 19.72
C ARG A 277 -3.56 12.37 19.40
N GLY A 278 -2.71 12.69 20.36
CA GLY A 278 -1.26 12.75 20.13
C GLY A 278 -0.67 11.39 19.76
N ARG A 279 -1.20 10.30 20.33
CA ARG A 279 -0.75 8.93 20.01
C ARG A 279 -1.21 8.49 18.62
N LEU A 280 -2.42 8.84 18.22
CA LEU A 280 -2.95 8.59 16.89
C LEU A 280 -2.18 9.40 15.83
N GLU A 281 -1.92 10.70 16.07
CA GLU A 281 -1.09 11.51 15.18
C GLU A 281 0.31 10.90 15.00
N ALA A 282 0.96 10.46 16.08
CA ALA A 282 2.29 9.87 16.05
C ALA A 282 2.34 8.49 15.34
N SER A 283 1.26 7.72 15.39
CA SER A 283 1.18 6.40 14.76
C SER A 283 0.78 6.42 13.29
N TYR A 284 0.43 7.60 12.74
CA TYR A 284 0.13 7.73 11.31
C TYR A 284 1.39 7.70 10.46
N SER A 285 1.36 7.00 9.34
CA SER A 285 2.42 6.99 8.34
C SER A 285 1.83 7.01 6.94
N LYS A 286 2.27 7.96 6.11
CA LYS A 286 1.86 8.03 4.69
C LYS A 286 2.27 6.79 3.92
N VAL A 287 3.44 6.24 4.23
CA VAL A 287 3.96 5.03 3.57
C VAL A 287 3.05 3.83 3.86
N LEU A 288 2.72 3.62 5.14
CA LEU A 288 1.82 2.54 5.52
C LEU A 288 0.39 2.78 5.04
N ASN A 289 -0.07 4.04 4.98
CA ASN A 289 -1.41 4.36 4.47
C ASN A 289 -1.66 3.79 3.08
N ALA A 290 -0.65 3.82 2.20
CA ALA A 290 -0.74 3.23 0.87
C ALA A 290 -1.01 1.72 0.90
N LEU A 291 -0.43 1.01 1.86
CA LEU A 291 -0.58 -0.44 2.02
C LEU A 291 -1.88 -0.79 2.74
N GLU A 292 -2.29 0.02 3.72
CA GLU A 292 -3.58 -0.17 4.41
C GLU A 292 -4.77 -0.04 3.45
N MET A 293 -4.65 0.88 2.48
CA MET A 293 -5.71 1.16 1.51
C MET A 293 -5.61 0.33 0.24
N ALA A 294 -4.61 -0.52 0.10
CA ALA A 294 -4.49 -1.46 -1.01
C ALA A 294 -5.26 -2.78 -0.79
N LEU A 295 -6.12 -2.84 0.22
CA LEU A 295 -6.96 -4.01 0.49
C LEU A 295 -8.06 -4.12 -0.57
N GLU A 296 -8.15 -5.28 -1.20
CA GLU A 296 -9.25 -5.64 -2.11
C GLU A 296 -10.54 -5.98 -1.38
#